data_3ae7a5ad9419cb77e2de74fc0152036f
#
_entry.id   3ae7a5ad9419cb77e2de74fc0152036f
#
_cell.length_a   1.000
_cell.length_b   1.000
_cell.length_c   1.000
_cell.angle_alpha   90.00
_cell.angle_beta   90.00
_cell.angle_gamma   90.00
#
_symmetry.space_group_name_H-M   'P 1'
#
loop_
_entity.id
_entity.type
_entity.pdbx_description
1 polymer ?
#
loop_
_entity_poly.entity_id
_entity_poly.type
_entity_poly.pdbx_seq_one_letter_code
_entity_poly.pdbx_strand_id
1 'polypeptide(L)'
;MIHIRTEAEIEQMGAAGSLAKQALRRAGSLVRPGVSTKEIDRAVELFIRECGARPTFKGYDGFPGSICTSTNEQIVHGIPSPTVTLSEGDIISIDAGATYGGWVGDNAWTFYVGAVSTTVQGLCDVARDCLKAGIEQALPGNHLGDIGHAVQSLAEENGYGVVREYVGHGVGHAMHEDPNVPNYGKRGRGVKLQVGMVIAIEPMITLGAYDNHTLPNGWTVVTDDDMPAAHFENTVAITEDGPLILTADELGPWCAMQGGSDAEGADDAQAEGASEGEAPEGQDAPPEPADAPES
;
A
#
# COMPACT_ATOMS: atom_id res chain seq x y z
N MET A 1 -19.64 10.44 -16.08
CA MET A 1 -20.53 11.28 -15.23
C MET A 1 -20.04 11.17 -13.80
N ILE A 2 -19.85 12.29 -13.12
CA ILE A 2 -19.40 12.29 -11.71
C ILE A 2 -20.55 11.86 -10.81
N HIS A 3 -20.31 10.88 -9.95
CA HIS A 3 -21.29 10.37 -9.00
C HIS A 3 -21.13 11.06 -7.64
N ILE A 4 -22.26 11.43 -7.04
CA ILE A 4 -22.32 11.96 -5.68
C ILE A 4 -22.94 10.89 -4.80
N ARG A 5 -22.17 10.38 -3.84
CA ARG A 5 -22.56 9.31 -2.93
C ARG A 5 -23.25 9.88 -1.70
N THR A 6 -24.24 9.17 -1.20
CA THR A 6 -24.83 9.43 0.11
C THR A 6 -23.92 8.95 1.22
N GLU A 7 -24.12 9.42 2.46
CA GLU A 7 -23.37 8.94 3.63
C GLU A 7 -23.48 7.42 3.80
N ALA A 8 -24.66 6.84 3.59
CA ALA A 8 -24.88 5.39 3.67
C ALA A 8 -24.10 4.61 2.59
N GLU A 9 -23.94 5.17 1.39
CA GLU A 9 -23.11 4.58 0.34
C GLU A 9 -21.62 4.70 0.68
N ILE A 10 -21.18 5.85 1.22
CA ILE A 10 -19.80 6.06 1.68
C ILE A 10 -19.45 5.07 2.81
N GLU A 11 -20.35 4.80 3.74
CA GLU A 11 -20.18 3.79 4.79
C GLU A 11 -19.98 2.39 4.18
N GLN A 12 -20.79 2.02 3.17
CA GLN A 12 -20.63 0.74 2.46
C GLN A 12 -19.30 0.69 1.69
N MET A 13 -18.89 1.79 1.06
CA MET A 13 -17.58 1.91 0.41
C MET A 13 -16.44 1.78 1.42
N GLY A 14 -16.61 2.29 2.65
CA GLY A 14 -15.67 2.11 3.74
C GLY A 14 -15.37 0.64 4.07
N ALA A 15 -16.38 -0.24 3.96
CA ALA A 15 -16.17 -1.69 4.13
C ALA A 15 -15.29 -2.28 3.01
N ALA A 16 -15.49 -1.87 1.75
CA ALA A 16 -14.65 -2.28 0.63
C ALA A 16 -13.22 -1.70 0.75
N GLY A 17 -13.09 -0.43 1.15
CA GLY A 17 -11.82 0.23 1.40
C GLY A 17 -11.03 -0.42 2.53
N SER A 18 -11.69 -0.76 3.64
CA SER A 18 -11.06 -1.50 4.74
C SER A 18 -10.52 -2.85 4.30
N LEU A 19 -11.23 -3.54 3.41
CA LEU A 19 -10.81 -4.84 2.90
C LEU A 19 -9.63 -4.70 1.93
N ALA A 20 -9.65 -3.70 1.03
CA ALA A 20 -8.52 -3.39 0.14
C ALA A 20 -7.26 -3.06 0.95
N LYS A 21 -7.39 -2.26 2.02
CA LYS A 21 -6.31 -1.97 2.97
C LYS A 21 -5.74 -3.23 3.61
N GLN A 22 -6.60 -4.12 4.09
CA GLN A 22 -6.17 -5.39 4.70
C GLN A 22 -5.46 -6.29 3.67
N ALA A 23 -5.92 -6.30 2.42
CA ALA A 23 -5.28 -7.00 1.32
C ALA A 23 -3.87 -6.45 1.05
N LEU A 24 -3.71 -5.13 1.03
CA LEU A 24 -2.43 -4.46 0.88
C LEU A 24 -1.48 -4.74 2.05
N ARG A 25 -1.99 -4.74 3.29
CA ARG A 25 -1.22 -5.16 4.47
C ARG A 25 -0.74 -6.61 4.37
N ARG A 26 -1.63 -7.51 3.91
CA ARG A 26 -1.25 -8.89 3.67
C ARG A 26 -0.13 -8.99 2.65
N ALA A 27 -0.19 -8.21 1.56
CA ALA A 27 0.89 -8.13 0.59
C ALA A 27 2.20 -7.66 1.23
N GLY A 28 2.17 -6.53 1.93
CA GLY A 28 3.35 -5.95 2.60
C GLY A 28 4.01 -6.90 3.59
N SER A 29 3.24 -7.69 4.34
CA SER A 29 3.77 -8.70 5.29
C SER A 29 4.57 -9.82 4.63
N LEU A 30 4.45 -9.99 3.32
CA LEU A 30 5.15 -11.01 2.55
C LEU A 30 6.38 -10.45 1.82
N VAL A 31 6.52 -9.12 1.76
CA VAL A 31 7.65 -8.46 1.08
C VAL A 31 8.94 -8.74 1.84
N ARG A 32 9.85 -9.48 1.20
CA ARG A 32 11.19 -9.81 1.70
C ARG A 32 12.05 -10.33 0.56
N PRO A 33 13.39 -10.31 0.68
CA PRO A 33 14.27 -10.93 -0.29
C PRO A 33 13.91 -12.41 -0.53
N GLY A 34 13.96 -12.83 -1.79
CA GLY A 34 13.72 -14.21 -2.21
C GLY A 34 12.26 -14.58 -2.46
N VAL A 35 11.28 -13.71 -2.16
CA VAL A 35 9.87 -13.95 -2.53
C VAL A 35 9.62 -13.52 -3.98
N SER A 36 8.84 -14.29 -4.72
CA SER A 36 8.39 -13.88 -6.05
C SER A 36 7.13 -13.01 -5.96
N THR A 37 6.97 -12.07 -6.90
CA THR A 37 5.77 -11.23 -6.95
C THR A 37 4.50 -12.07 -7.17
N LYS A 38 4.61 -13.26 -7.80
CA LYS A 38 3.48 -14.20 -7.95
C LYS A 38 3.05 -14.87 -6.66
N GLU A 39 3.97 -15.12 -5.72
CA GLU A 39 3.61 -15.65 -4.40
C GLU A 39 2.80 -14.63 -3.60
N ILE A 40 3.19 -13.34 -3.67
CA ILE A 40 2.43 -12.24 -3.04
C ILE A 40 1.03 -12.16 -3.65
N ASP A 41 0.91 -12.12 -4.99
CA ASP A 41 -0.36 -12.07 -5.72
C ASP A 41 -1.32 -13.20 -5.30
N ARG A 42 -0.80 -14.44 -5.24
CA ARG A 42 -1.63 -15.61 -4.85
C ARG A 42 -2.14 -15.52 -3.41
N ALA A 43 -1.28 -15.07 -2.49
CA ALA A 43 -1.65 -14.95 -1.09
C ALA A 43 -2.72 -13.85 -0.87
N VAL A 44 -2.61 -12.75 -1.62
CA VAL A 44 -3.59 -11.66 -1.58
C VAL A 44 -4.90 -12.06 -2.26
N GLU A 45 -4.86 -12.76 -3.40
CA GLU A 45 -6.07 -13.29 -4.04
C GLU A 45 -6.85 -14.21 -3.09
N LEU A 46 -6.14 -15.14 -2.44
CA LEU A 46 -6.75 -16.06 -1.48
C LEU A 46 -7.41 -15.29 -0.34
N PHE A 47 -6.69 -14.35 0.27
CA PHE A 47 -7.20 -13.52 1.36
C PHE A 47 -8.48 -12.76 0.97
N ILE A 48 -8.48 -12.06 -0.18
CA ILE A 48 -9.66 -11.31 -0.64
C ILE A 48 -10.85 -12.24 -0.82
N ARG A 49 -10.66 -13.44 -1.39
CA ARG A 49 -11.72 -14.42 -1.61
C ARG A 49 -12.24 -15.02 -0.30
N GLU A 50 -11.37 -15.32 0.65
CA GLU A 50 -11.74 -15.81 1.99
C GLU A 50 -12.59 -14.79 2.76
N CYS A 51 -12.38 -13.49 2.51
CA CYS A 51 -13.22 -12.42 3.04
C CYS A 51 -14.57 -12.26 2.32
N GLY A 52 -14.91 -13.12 1.36
CA GLY A 52 -16.16 -13.05 0.59
C GLY A 52 -16.19 -11.92 -0.45
N ALA A 53 -15.03 -11.41 -0.81
CA ALA A 53 -14.87 -10.34 -1.80
C ALA A 53 -14.25 -10.85 -3.11
N ARG A 54 -14.13 -9.96 -4.08
CA ARG A 54 -13.51 -10.23 -5.39
C ARG A 54 -12.28 -9.32 -5.59
N PRO A 55 -11.11 -9.86 -6.00
CA PRO A 55 -10.01 -9.02 -6.47
C PRO A 55 -10.48 -8.18 -7.66
N THR A 56 -10.40 -6.86 -7.55
CA THR A 56 -10.96 -5.94 -8.54
C THR A 56 -10.20 -6.00 -9.86
N PHE A 57 -8.87 -6.10 -9.79
CA PHE A 57 -8.00 -6.04 -10.96
C PHE A 57 -8.02 -7.30 -11.82
N LYS A 58 -8.30 -8.47 -11.22
CA LYS A 58 -8.22 -9.74 -11.95
C LYS A 58 -9.27 -9.83 -13.05
N GLY A 59 -8.80 -9.80 -14.31
CA GLY A 59 -9.62 -9.81 -15.51
C GLY A 59 -10.14 -8.43 -15.94
N TYR A 60 -9.82 -7.36 -15.19
CA TYR A 60 -10.13 -6.00 -15.60
C TYR A 60 -9.32 -5.65 -16.85
N ASP A 61 -10.02 -5.35 -17.96
CA ASP A 61 -9.43 -5.13 -19.29
C ASP A 61 -8.40 -6.20 -19.71
N GLY A 62 -8.52 -7.42 -19.15
CA GLY A 62 -7.61 -8.53 -19.41
C GLY A 62 -6.38 -8.60 -18.51
N PHE A 63 -6.26 -7.77 -17.46
CA PHE A 63 -5.16 -7.85 -16.51
C PHE A 63 -5.10 -9.22 -15.81
N PRO A 64 -3.94 -9.90 -15.79
CA PRO A 64 -3.88 -11.31 -15.35
C PRO A 64 -3.68 -11.49 -13.84
N GLY A 65 -3.31 -10.43 -13.10
CA GLY A 65 -3.05 -10.45 -11.66
C GLY A 65 -4.25 -10.08 -10.82
N SER A 66 -4.19 -10.36 -9.54
CA SER A 66 -5.16 -9.89 -8.53
C SER A 66 -4.74 -8.57 -7.90
N ILE A 67 -3.44 -8.27 -7.97
CA ILE A 67 -2.78 -7.03 -7.57
C ILE A 67 -1.80 -6.59 -8.65
N CYS A 68 -1.39 -5.32 -8.68
CA CYS A 68 -0.22 -4.89 -9.41
C CYS A 68 1.03 -4.99 -8.51
N THR A 69 2.17 -5.31 -9.11
CA THR A 69 3.46 -5.45 -8.42
C THR A 69 4.55 -4.80 -9.25
N SER A 70 4.83 -3.53 -8.97
CA SER A 70 5.75 -2.69 -9.74
C SER A 70 7.06 -2.50 -8.97
N THR A 71 8.16 -3.06 -9.47
CA THR A 71 9.47 -3.05 -8.82
C THR A 71 10.37 -1.97 -9.39
N ASN A 72 11.08 -1.24 -8.55
CA ASN A 72 12.12 -0.25 -8.87
C ASN A 72 11.67 0.78 -9.92
N GLU A 73 12.15 0.66 -11.18
CA GLU A 73 11.81 1.53 -12.33
C GLU A 73 10.38 1.36 -12.84
N GLN A 74 9.67 0.32 -12.38
CA GLN A 74 8.27 0.13 -12.74
C GLN A 74 7.39 1.07 -11.93
N ILE A 75 6.67 1.92 -12.63
CA ILE A 75 5.80 2.94 -12.02
C ILE A 75 4.51 2.30 -11.51
N VAL A 76 3.74 1.70 -12.43
CA VAL A 76 2.43 1.06 -12.18
C VAL A 76 2.21 -0.15 -13.08
N HIS A 77 1.16 -0.92 -12.80
CA HIS A 77 0.63 -2.04 -13.57
C HIS A 77 1.64 -3.19 -13.79
N GLY A 78 2.63 -3.34 -12.91
CA GLY A 78 3.54 -4.48 -12.94
C GLY A 78 2.78 -5.80 -12.79
N ILE A 79 2.98 -6.74 -13.74
CA ILE A 79 2.30 -8.04 -13.73
C ILE A 79 3.00 -8.99 -12.76
N PRO A 80 2.29 -9.57 -11.77
CA PRO A 80 2.86 -10.55 -10.86
C PRO A 80 3.40 -11.79 -11.59
N SER A 81 4.69 -12.10 -11.40
CA SER A 81 5.41 -13.15 -12.13
C SER A 81 6.16 -14.09 -11.19
N PRO A 82 6.19 -15.41 -11.47
CA PRO A 82 7.01 -16.35 -10.72
C PRO A 82 8.52 -16.20 -11.00
N THR A 83 8.90 -15.44 -12.02
CA THR A 83 10.29 -15.20 -12.41
C THR A 83 10.84 -13.88 -11.89
N VAL A 84 9.99 -12.99 -11.37
CA VAL A 84 10.39 -11.74 -10.71
C VAL A 84 10.48 -12.02 -9.23
N THR A 85 11.71 -12.16 -8.73
CA THR A 85 12.03 -12.42 -7.32
C THR A 85 12.64 -11.16 -6.72
N LEU A 86 12.11 -10.74 -5.57
CA LEU A 86 12.58 -9.55 -4.86
C LEU A 86 13.97 -9.76 -4.27
N SER A 87 14.81 -8.75 -4.36
CA SER A 87 16.18 -8.72 -3.84
C SER A 87 16.34 -7.66 -2.76
N GLU A 88 17.32 -7.84 -1.89
CA GLU A 88 17.72 -6.83 -0.90
C GLU A 88 18.04 -5.49 -1.60
N GLY A 89 17.43 -4.42 -1.12
CA GLY A 89 17.61 -3.07 -1.68
C GLY A 89 16.57 -2.66 -2.73
N ASP A 90 15.73 -3.60 -3.20
CA ASP A 90 14.59 -3.26 -4.08
C ASP A 90 13.52 -2.47 -3.33
N ILE A 91 12.72 -1.73 -4.09
CA ILE A 91 11.40 -1.27 -3.67
C ILE A 91 10.33 -1.93 -4.54
N ILE A 92 9.14 -2.11 -3.99
CA ILE A 92 8.00 -2.63 -4.72
C ILE A 92 6.75 -1.83 -4.38
N SER A 93 6.15 -1.21 -5.38
CA SER A 93 4.82 -0.64 -5.29
C SER A 93 3.79 -1.74 -5.51
N ILE A 94 2.99 -2.00 -4.51
CA ILE A 94 1.88 -2.95 -4.58
C ILE A 94 0.59 -2.15 -4.58
N ASP A 95 -0.24 -2.43 -5.57
CA ASP A 95 -1.55 -1.82 -5.72
C ASP A 95 -2.61 -2.92 -5.64
N ALA A 96 -3.62 -2.72 -4.78
CA ALA A 96 -4.60 -3.72 -4.41
C ALA A 96 -6.02 -3.15 -4.34
N GLY A 97 -6.86 -3.62 -5.26
CA GLY A 97 -8.29 -3.31 -5.28
C GLY A 97 -9.15 -4.49 -4.83
N ALA A 98 -10.16 -4.22 -4.02
CA ALA A 98 -11.14 -5.21 -3.58
C ALA A 98 -12.58 -4.74 -3.87
N THR A 99 -13.40 -5.63 -4.44
CA THR A 99 -14.83 -5.39 -4.63
C THR A 99 -15.62 -6.17 -3.58
N TYR A 100 -16.34 -5.44 -2.72
CA TYR A 100 -17.16 -6.00 -1.66
C TYR A 100 -18.52 -5.29 -1.58
N GLY A 101 -19.61 -6.04 -1.46
CA GLY A 101 -20.97 -5.48 -1.44
C GLY A 101 -21.37 -4.69 -2.70
N GLY A 102 -20.66 -4.91 -3.81
CA GLY A 102 -20.84 -4.16 -5.06
C GLY A 102 -20.06 -2.84 -5.14
N TRP A 103 -19.27 -2.51 -4.13
CA TRP A 103 -18.41 -1.33 -4.07
C TRP A 103 -16.94 -1.70 -4.22
N VAL A 104 -16.15 -0.78 -4.73
CA VAL A 104 -14.70 -0.91 -4.89
C VAL A 104 -13.98 -0.09 -3.83
N GLY A 105 -12.96 -0.69 -3.21
CA GLY A 105 -11.91 0.00 -2.49
C GLY A 105 -10.60 -0.19 -3.24
N ASP A 106 -9.79 0.85 -3.33
CA ASP A 106 -8.55 0.88 -4.09
C ASP A 106 -7.45 1.58 -3.30
N ASN A 107 -6.24 0.98 -3.29
CA ASN A 107 -5.11 1.59 -2.61
C ASN A 107 -3.77 0.98 -3.02
N ALA A 108 -2.72 1.80 -3.00
CA ALA A 108 -1.36 1.38 -3.29
C ALA A 108 -0.36 1.87 -2.24
N TRP A 109 0.73 1.12 -2.09
CA TRP A 109 1.83 1.46 -1.20
C TRP A 109 3.15 0.91 -1.71
N THR A 110 4.22 1.69 -1.56
CA THR A 110 5.59 1.26 -1.87
C THR A 110 6.26 0.70 -0.63
N PHE A 111 6.73 -0.54 -0.73
CA PHE A 111 7.40 -1.28 0.34
C PHE A 111 8.89 -1.43 0.05
N TYR A 112 9.70 -1.43 1.09
CA TYR A 112 11.13 -1.74 1.02
C TYR A 112 11.36 -3.24 1.08
N VAL A 113 12.31 -3.73 0.31
CA VAL A 113 12.78 -5.11 0.37
C VAL A 113 14.10 -5.16 1.14
N GLY A 114 14.02 -5.38 2.44
CA GLY A 114 15.17 -5.26 3.34
C GLY A 114 15.65 -3.80 3.47
N ALA A 115 16.97 -3.60 3.53
CA ALA A 115 17.57 -2.29 3.66
C ALA A 115 17.74 -1.63 2.28
N VAL A 116 17.16 -0.44 2.10
CA VAL A 116 17.28 0.36 0.87
C VAL A 116 18.19 1.57 1.08
N SER A 117 18.71 2.14 -0.01
CA SER A 117 19.56 3.34 0.05
C SER A 117 18.80 4.56 0.59
N THR A 118 19.51 5.52 1.18
CA THR A 118 18.93 6.78 1.67
C THR A 118 18.29 7.59 0.55
N THR A 119 18.79 7.49 -0.68
CA THR A 119 18.19 8.13 -1.85
C THR A 119 16.80 7.55 -2.14
N VAL A 120 16.65 6.23 -2.12
CA VAL A 120 15.36 5.55 -2.32
C VAL A 120 14.41 5.80 -1.16
N GLN A 121 14.92 5.85 0.08
CA GLN A 121 14.12 6.26 1.24
C GLN A 121 13.54 7.67 1.04
N GLY A 122 14.38 8.63 0.63
CA GLY A 122 13.94 10.00 0.34
C GLY A 122 12.86 10.07 -0.72
N LEU A 123 12.98 9.29 -1.82
CA LEU A 123 11.93 9.18 -2.84
C LEU A 123 10.60 8.72 -2.23
N CYS A 124 10.61 7.61 -1.49
CA CYS A 124 9.40 7.04 -0.90
C CYS A 124 8.78 7.97 0.16
N ASP A 125 9.60 8.64 0.97
CA ASP A 125 9.13 9.60 1.97
C ASP A 125 8.43 10.78 1.31
N VAL A 126 9.03 11.38 0.27
CA VAL A 126 8.42 12.48 -0.46
C VAL A 126 7.18 12.04 -1.22
N ALA A 127 7.17 10.86 -1.85
CA ALA A 127 5.99 10.34 -2.55
C ALA A 127 4.80 10.13 -1.58
N ARG A 128 5.06 9.61 -0.38
CA ARG A 128 4.05 9.48 0.68
C ARG A 128 3.56 10.85 1.17
N ASP A 129 4.46 11.81 1.35
CA ASP A 129 4.10 13.17 1.76
C ASP A 129 3.32 13.90 0.65
N CYS A 130 3.57 13.60 -0.63
CA CYS A 130 2.78 14.07 -1.77
C CYS A 130 1.34 13.55 -1.69
N LEU A 131 1.13 12.26 -1.37
CA LEU A 131 -0.21 11.71 -1.15
C LEU A 131 -0.92 12.48 -0.03
N LYS A 132 -0.27 12.68 1.10
CA LYS A 132 -0.82 13.43 2.23
C LYS A 132 -1.19 14.87 1.84
N ALA A 133 -0.27 15.58 1.16
CA ALA A 133 -0.49 16.95 0.70
C ALA A 133 -1.68 17.03 -0.27
N GLY A 134 -1.84 16.04 -1.16
CA GLY A 134 -2.99 15.92 -2.06
C GLY A 134 -4.30 15.72 -1.29
N ILE A 135 -4.32 14.80 -0.33
CA ILE A 135 -5.50 14.51 0.51
C ILE A 135 -5.92 15.74 1.31
N GLU A 136 -5.00 16.50 1.87
CA GLU A 136 -5.28 17.75 2.60
C GLU A 136 -5.99 18.80 1.74
N GLN A 137 -5.87 18.73 0.40
CA GLN A 137 -6.60 19.61 -0.52
C GLN A 137 -7.95 19.05 -0.96
N ALA A 138 -8.29 17.82 -0.60
CA ALA A 138 -9.56 17.18 -0.96
C ALA A 138 -10.74 17.72 -0.11
N LEU A 139 -10.91 19.03 -0.13
CA LEU A 139 -11.90 19.78 0.65
C LEU A 139 -13.09 20.22 -0.21
N PRO A 140 -14.32 20.25 0.34
CA PRO A 140 -15.47 20.81 -0.38
C PRO A 140 -15.18 22.23 -0.85
N GLY A 141 -15.42 22.47 -2.15
CA GLY A 141 -15.21 23.80 -2.74
C GLY A 141 -13.85 24.03 -3.37
N ASN A 142 -12.82 23.26 -3.03
CA ASN A 142 -11.58 23.20 -3.77
C ASN A 142 -11.79 22.57 -5.15
N HIS A 143 -10.74 22.52 -5.95
CA HIS A 143 -10.77 21.95 -7.30
C HIS A 143 -9.74 20.81 -7.41
N LEU A 144 -9.89 19.93 -8.37
CA LEU A 144 -8.90 18.87 -8.64
C LEU A 144 -7.49 19.42 -8.88
N GLY A 145 -7.40 20.61 -9.48
CA GLY A 145 -6.11 21.31 -9.67
C GLY A 145 -5.45 21.77 -8.38
N ASP A 146 -6.17 21.88 -7.26
CA ASP A 146 -5.58 22.17 -5.94
C ASP A 146 -4.88 20.93 -5.41
N ILE A 147 -5.46 19.74 -5.58
CA ILE A 147 -4.85 18.44 -5.28
C ILE A 147 -3.57 18.27 -6.08
N GLY A 148 -3.69 18.33 -7.43
CA GLY A 148 -2.54 18.12 -8.31
C GLY A 148 -1.43 19.16 -8.12
N HIS A 149 -1.77 20.42 -7.80
CA HIS A 149 -0.77 21.44 -7.51
C HIS A 149 -0.01 21.13 -6.21
N ALA A 150 -0.68 20.68 -5.16
CA ALA A 150 -0.04 20.34 -3.89
C ALA A 150 0.94 19.17 -4.06
N VAL A 151 0.52 18.11 -4.76
CA VAL A 151 1.37 16.96 -5.12
C VAL A 151 2.59 17.42 -5.93
N GLN A 152 2.35 18.10 -7.04
CA GLN A 152 3.40 18.52 -7.97
C GLN A 152 4.42 19.45 -7.30
N SER A 153 3.96 20.47 -6.56
CA SER A 153 4.86 21.43 -5.92
C SER A 153 5.78 20.75 -4.93
N LEU A 154 5.25 19.84 -4.11
CA LEU A 154 6.04 19.13 -3.10
C LEU A 154 7.08 18.21 -3.74
N ALA A 155 6.72 17.46 -4.79
CA ALA A 155 7.64 16.58 -5.50
C ALA A 155 8.76 17.39 -6.19
N GLU A 156 8.40 18.42 -6.97
CA GLU A 156 9.36 19.25 -7.74
C GLU A 156 10.28 20.08 -6.82
N GLU A 157 9.79 20.57 -5.67
CA GLU A 157 10.61 21.27 -4.66
C GLU A 157 11.68 20.36 -4.04
N ASN A 158 11.43 19.04 -4.03
CA ASN A 158 12.40 18.03 -3.58
C ASN A 158 13.23 17.43 -4.72
N GLY A 159 13.05 17.92 -5.95
CA GLY A 159 13.84 17.52 -7.12
C GLY A 159 13.38 16.22 -7.78
N TYR A 160 12.14 15.77 -7.52
CA TYR A 160 11.56 14.54 -8.08
C TYR A 160 10.60 14.84 -9.25
N GLY A 161 10.46 13.86 -10.15
CA GLY A 161 9.50 13.90 -11.25
C GLY A 161 8.09 13.48 -10.81
N VAL A 162 7.06 14.01 -11.49
CA VAL A 162 5.66 13.64 -11.28
C VAL A 162 5.11 13.08 -12.58
N VAL A 163 4.69 11.82 -12.57
CA VAL A 163 4.09 11.15 -13.74
C VAL A 163 2.79 11.86 -14.15
N ARG A 164 2.54 12.00 -15.46
CA ARG A 164 1.44 12.81 -16.01
C ARG A 164 0.42 12.00 -16.80
N GLU A 165 0.84 10.88 -17.38
CA GLU A 165 0.01 10.03 -18.23
C GLU A 165 -0.96 9.17 -17.43
N TYR A 166 -0.58 8.86 -16.19
CA TYR A 166 -1.36 8.08 -15.24
C TYR A 166 -1.81 8.99 -14.10
N VAL A 167 -3.09 8.89 -13.74
CA VAL A 167 -3.75 9.83 -12.84
C VAL A 167 -4.78 9.10 -11.99
N GLY A 168 -5.09 9.65 -10.85
CA GLY A 168 -6.19 9.17 -10.01
C GLY A 168 -7.56 9.32 -10.69
N HIS A 169 -8.57 8.77 -10.05
CA HIS A 169 -9.89 8.62 -10.65
C HIS A 169 -11.01 8.65 -9.60
N GLY A 170 -12.26 8.79 -10.06
CA GLY A 170 -13.40 8.48 -9.23
C GLY A 170 -13.47 6.98 -8.94
N VAL A 171 -13.99 6.61 -7.77
CA VAL A 171 -14.18 5.23 -7.33
C VAL A 171 -15.62 5.01 -6.91
N GLY A 172 -16.17 3.81 -7.19
CA GLY A 172 -17.53 3.51 -6.82
C GLY A 172 -17.94 2.08 -7.08
N HIS A 173 -18.94 1.86 -7.91
CA HIS A 173 -19.31 0.54 -8.40
C HIS A 173 -18.35 0.02 -9.48
N ALA A 174 -17.75 0.94 -10.23
CA ALA A 174 -16.62 0.65 -11.11
C ALA A 174 -15.32 1.08 -10.45
N MET A 175 -14.22 0.44 -10.85
CA MET A 175 -12.88 0.78 -10.41
C MET A 175 -12.53 2.21 -10.86
N HIS A 176 -12.69 2.49 -12.14
CA HIS A 176 -12.48 3.81 -12.70
C HIS A 176 -13.82 4.48 -13.02
N GLU A 177 -14.12 5.55 -12.30
CA GLU A 177 -15.24 6.46 -12.56
C GLU A 177 -14.70 7.87 -12.82
N ASP A 178 -15.56 8.76 -13.35
CA ASP A 178 -15.24 10.20 -13.38
C ASP A 178 -15.18 10.78 -11.96
N PRO A 179 -14.33 11.78 -11.71
CA PRO A 179 -13.43 12.44 -12.63
C PRO A 179 -12.01 11.83 -12.62
N ASN A 180 -11.19 12.14 -13.64
CA ASN A 180 -9.74 11.97 -13.53
C ASN A 180 -9.19 12.95 -12.49
N VAL A 181 -8.21 12.48 -11.69
CA VAL A 181 -7.58 13.21 -10.59
C VAL A 181 -6.06 13.35 -10.86
N PRO A 182 -5.64 14.33 -11.65
CA PRO A 182 -4.22 14.49 -11.98
C PRO A 182 -3.36 14.84 -10.76
N ASN A 183 -2.15 14.28 -10.74
CA ASN A 183 -1.11 14.57 -9.74
C ASN A 183 -0.33 15.86 -10.02
N TYR A 184 -0.79 16.66 -10.96
CA TYR A 184 -0.22 17.94 -11.36
C TYR A 184 -1.33 18.92 -11.74
N GLY A 185 -1.04 20.21 -11.72
CA GLY A 185 -2.06 21.17 -12.12
C GLY A 185 -1.87 22.59 -11.57
N LYS A 186 -2.93 23.37 -11.70
CA LYS A 186 -2.95 24.77 -11.24
C LYS A 186 -4.08 24.94 -10.22
N ARG A 187 -3.80 25.66 -9.15
CA ARG A 187 -4.79 26.00 -8.10
C ARG A 187 -6.07 26.60 -8.69
N GLY A 188 -7.21 26.18 -8.17
CA GLY A 188 -8.52 26.68 -8.56
C GLY A 188 -8.94 26.28 -9.99
N ARG A 189 -8.36 25.22 -10.56
CA ARG A 189 -8.68 24.73 -11.91
C ARG A 189 -9.20 23.29 -11.86
N GLY A 190 -9.92 22.93 -12.91
CA GLY A 190 -10.54 21.61 -13.04
C GLY A 190 -11.90 21.52 -12.37
N VAL A 191 -12.34 20.30 -12.10
CA VAL A 191 -13.64 20.01 -11.47
C VAL A 191 -13.62 20.51 -10.02
N LYS A 192 -14.70 21.16 -9.62
CA LYS A 192 -14.90 21.58 -8.24
C LYS A 192 -15.33 20.39 -7.39
N LEU A 193 -14.64 20.19 -6.27
CA LEU A 193 -14.93 19.13 -5.32
C LEU A 193 -16.24 19.41 -4.58
N GLN A 194 -17.06 18.39 -4.45
CA GLN A 194 -18.36 18.44 -3.80
C GLN A 194 -18.45 17.32 -2.78
N VAL A 195 -19.18 17.57 -1.69
CA VAL A 195 -19.52 16.54 -0.70
C VAL A 195 -20.20 15.38 -1.40
N GLY A 196 -19.78 14.16 -1.07
CA GLY A 196 -20.25 12.92 -1.66
C GLY A 196 -19.44 12.43 -2.86
N MET A 197 -18.45 13.17 -3.36
CA MET A 197 -17.47 12.62 -4.29
C MET A 197 -16.56 11.63 -3.58
N VAL A 198 -16.23 10.52 -4.26
CA VAL A 198 -15.22 9.56 -3.80
C VAL A 198 -14.20 9.38 -4.91
N ILE A 199 -12.93 9.59 -4.59
CA ILE A 199 -11.82 9.63 -5.54
C ILE A 199 -10.61 8.85 -5.03
N ALA A 200 -9.83 8.26 -5.92
CA ALA A 200 -8.47 7.81 -5.69
C ALA A 200 -7.52 8.99 -5.88
N ILE A 201 -6.65 9.20 -4.91
CA ILE A 201 -5.53 10.15 -4.98
C ILE A 201 -4.26 9.30 -4.94
N GLU A 202 -3.49 9.31 -6.03
CA GLU A 202 -2.46 8.30 -6.28
C GLU A 202 -1.21 8.91 -6.94
N PRO A 203 -0.42 9.71 -6.21
CA PRO A 203 0.83 10.24 -6.75
C PRO A 203 1.81 9.12 -7.12
N MET A 204 2.30 9.20 -8.37
CA MET A 204 3.41 8.41 -8.90
C MET A 204 4.60 9.34 -9.08
N ILE A 205 5.63 9.15 -8.26
CA ILE A 205 6.79 10.03 -8.15
C ILE A 205 8.03 9.27 -8.59
N THR A 206 8.87 9.91 -9.43
CA THR A 206 10.07 9.31 -10.00
C THR A 206 11.34 9.97 -9.44
N LEU A 207 12.38 9.17 -9.22
CA LEU A 207 13.68 9.69 -8.77
C LEU A 207 14.36 10.56 -9.86
N GLY A 208 14.11 10.22 -11.12
CA GLY A 208 14.62 10.93 -12.29
C GLY A 208 13.55 11.72 -13.04
N ALA A 209 13.57 11.64 -14.36
CA ALA A 209 12.57 12.23 -15.23
C ALA A 209 11.21 11.53 -15.09
N TYR A 210 10.12 12.22 -15.41
CA TYR A 210 8.77 11.65 -15.37
C TYR A 210 8.36 10.94 -16.67
N ASP A 211 9.20 11.04 -17.71
CA ASP A 211 8.94 10.40 -19.00
C ASP A 211 8.92 8.87 -18.82
N ASN A 212 7.98 8.22 -19.51
CA ASN A 212 7.72 6.80 -19.29
C ASN A 212 7.16 6.12 -20.54
N HIS A 213 7.22 4.79 -20.57
CA HIS A 213 6.60 3.99 -21.61
C HIS A 213 6.03 2.69 -21.07
N THR A 214 5.10 2.11 -21.84
CA THR A 214 4.53 0.80 -21.53
C THR A 214 5.36 -0.31 -22.18
N LEU A 215 5.70 -1.33 -21.40
CA LEU A 215 6.43 -2.51 -21.89
C LEU A 215 5.62 -3.33 -22.91
N PRO A 216 6.26 -4.19 -23.71
CA PRO A 216 5.57 -5.03 -24.72
C PRO A 216 4.50 -5.96 -24.16
N ASN A 217 4.43 -6.18 -22.85
CA ASN A 217 3.37 -6.95 -22.21
C ASN A 217 2.01 -6.19 -22.21
N GLY A 218 1.99 -4.94 -22.62
CA GLY A 218 0.81 -4.10 -22.76
C GLY A 218 0.28 -3.50 -21.45
N TRP A 219 0.98 -3.69 -20.32
CA TRP A 219 0.54 -3.25 -18.99
C TRP A 219 1.60 -2.47 -18.22
N THR A 220 2.75 -3.10 -17.98
CA THR A 220 3.78 -2.55 -17.10
C THR A 220 4.33 -1.24 -17.63
N VAL A 221 4.23 -0.19 -16.85
CA VAL A 221 4.75 1.15 -17.17
C VAL A 221 6.07 1.33 -16.44
N VAL A 222 7.09 1.78 -17.16
CA VAL A 222 8.44 1.98 -16.64
C VAL A 222 8.93 3.39 -16.95
N THR A 223 9.86 3.89 -16.13
CA THR A 223 10.58 5.15 -16.40
C THR A 223 11.49 5.00 -17.61
N ASP A 224 11.65 6.06 -18.42
CA ASP A 224 12.51 6.02 -19.60
C ASP A 224 14.01 6.07 -19.25
N ASP A 225 14.35 6.48 -18.04
CA ASP A 225 15.72 6.62 -17.54
C ASP A 225 16.16 5.50 -16.59
N ASP A 226 15.36 4.43 -16.45
CA ASP A 226 15.58 3.29 -15.55
C ASP A 226 15.72 3.69 -14.07
N MET A 227 15.31 4.91 -13.69
CA MET A 227 15.35 5.36 -12.30
C MET A 227 14.14 4.89 -11.52
N PRO A 228 14.27 4.61 -10.20
CA PRO A 228 13.17 4.13 -9.37
C PRO A 228 11.97 5.09 -9.33
N ALA A 229 10.78 4.52 -9.20
CA ALA A 229 9.52 5.22 -8.97
C ALA A 229 8.83 4.70 -7.70
N ALA A 230 8.05 5.56 -7.06
CA ALA A 230 7.22 5.21 -5.91
C ALA A 230 5.77 5.61 -6.15
N HIS A 231 4.84 4.74 -5.76
CA HIS A 231 3.41 4.92 -5.89
C HIS A 231 2.74 4.75 -4.53
N PHE A 232 1.97 5.74 -4.13
CA PHE A 232 1.15 5.72 -2.91
C PHE A 232 -0.25 6.18 -3.23
N GLU A 233 -1.26 5.52 -2.68
CA GLU A 233 -2.64 5.80 -3.01
C GLU A 233 -3.57 5.58 -1.83
N ASN A 234 -4.64 6.39 -1.79
CA ASN A 234 -5.81 6.16 -0.97
C ASN A 234 -7.11 6.51 -1.71
N THR A 235 -8.15 5.72 -1.45
CA THR A 235 -9.53 6.10 -1.76
C THR A 235 -10.03 7.07 -0.68
N VAL A 236 -10.51 8.24 -1.11
CA VAL A 236 -10.90 9.35 -0.25
C VAL A 236 -12.31 9.84 -0.59
N ALA A 237 -13.19 9.93 0.40
CA ALA A 237 -14.49 10.57 0.28
C ALA A 237 -14.41 12.04 0.70
N ILE A 238 -15.03 12.92 -0.07
CA ILE A 238 -15.17 14.34 0.27
C ILE A 238 -16.40 14.47 1.18
N THR A 239 -16.22 14.86 2.43
CA THR A 239 -17.30 15.05 3.40
C THR A 239 -17.42 16.52 3.81
N GLU A 240 -18.47 16.88 4.55
CA GLU A 240 -18.62 18.24 5.10
C GLU A 240 -17.51 18.60 6.08
N ASP A 241 -16.98 17.60 6.80
CA ASP A 241 -15.90 17.77 7.78
C ASP A 241 -14.50 17.69 7.15
N GLY A 242 -14.41 17.50 5.82
CA GLY A 242 -13.16 17.34 5.06
C GLY A 242 -12.97 15.95 4.48
N PRO A 243 -11.73 15.57 4.09
CA PRO A 243 -11.46 14.29 3.47
C PRO A 243 -11.56 13.13 4.46
N LEU A 244 -12.37 12.14 4.13
CA LEU A 244 -12.46 10.86 4.84
C LEU A 244 -11.72 9.79 4.04
N ILE A 245 -10.61 9.27 4.58
CA ILE A 245 -9.82 8.23 3.93
C ILE A 245 -10.49 6.88 4.17
N LEU A 246 -11.06 6.26 3.14
CA LEU A 246 -11.76 4.97 3.24
C LEU A 246 -10.79 3.79 3.34
N THR A 247 -9.53 3.99 2.93
CA THR A 247 -8.44 3.02 2.97
C THR A 247 -7.37 3.38 4.01
N ALA A 248 -7.73 4.19 5.03
CA ALA A 248 -6.83 4.59 6.09
C ALA A 248 -6.29 3.41 6.90
N ASP A 249 -5.05 3.53 7.34
CA ASP A 249 -4.42 2.59 8.26
C ASP A 249 -4.42 3.16 9.68
N GLU A 250 -5.15 2.53 10.59
CA GLU A 250 -5.23 2.93 12.00
C GLU A 250 -3.98 2.52 12.81
N LEU A 251 -3.11 1.66 12.28
CA LEU A 251 -1.97 1.07 12.99
C LEU A 251 -0.64 1.80 12.74
N GLY A 252 -0.66 3.04 12.24
CA GLY A 252 0.54 3.87 12.06
C GLY A 252 1.28 3.66 10.73
N PRO A 253 2.43 4.30 10.53
CA PRO A 253 3.11 4.32 9.25
C PRO A 253 3.60 2.94 8.83
N TRP A 254 3.25 2.51 7.63
CA TRP A 254 3.63 1.24 7.00
C TRP A 254 5.14 0.97 6.98
N CYS A 255 5.97 2.02 6.95
CA CYS A 255 7.43 1.92 7.00
C CYS A 255 7.95 1.34 8.33
N ALA A 256 7.21 1.46 9.43
CA ALA A 256 7.59 0.92 10.73
C ALA A 256 7.45 -0.62 10.81
N MET A 257 6.68 -1.23 9.91
CA MET A 257 6.47 -2.69 9.90
C MET A 257 7.59 -3.48 9.23
N GLN A 258 8.47 -2.83 8.48
CA GLN A 258 9.56 -3.50 7.75
C GLN A 258 10.89 -3.55 8.51
N GLY A 259 11.00 -2.92 9.69
CA GLY A 259 12.25 -2.85 10.47
C GLY A 259 12.15 -3.35 11.91
N GLY A 260 11.01 -3.83 12.37
CA GLY A 260 10.79 -4.24 13.75
C GLY A 260 10.84 -5.75 13.92
N SER A 261 11.97 -6.28 14.34
CA SER A 261 12.07 -7.49 15.16
C SER A 261 11.54 -7.19 16.58
N ASP A 262 10.27 -6.83 16.71
CA ASP A 262 9.63 -6.65 18.01
C ASP A 262 8.69 -7.82 18.30
N ALA A 263 9.32 -8.99 18.43
CA ALA A 263 8.77 -10.11 19.18
C ALA A 263 9.35 -10.08 20.61
N GLU A 264 9.21 -8.93 21.30
CA GLU A 264 9.44 -8.84 22.74
C GLU A 264 8.48 -7.80 23.32
N GLY A 265 7.38 -8.27 23.92
CA GLY A 265 6.49 -7.39 24.66
C GLY A 265 5.07 -7.86 24.86
N ALA A 266 4.88 -9.15 25.13
CA ALA A 266 3.60 -9.64 25.64
C ALA A 266 3.84 -10.76 26.66
N ASP A 267 4.51 -10.39 27.79
CA ASP A 267 4.40 -11.13 29.04
C ASP A 267 4.98 -10.24 30.16
N ASP A 268 4.13 -9.41 30.73
CA ASP A 268 4.29 -8.90 32.09
C ASP A 268 2.99 -8.22 32.53
N ALA A 269 2.02 -9.04 32.88
CA ALA A 269 0.95 -8.61 33.78
C ALA A 269 0.34 -9.86 34.42
N GLN A 270 0.87 -10.25 35.57
CA GLN A 270 0.19 -10.85 36.73
C GLN A 270 1.09 -11.85 37.44
N ALA A 271 1.75 -11.41 38.49
CA ALA A 271 2.03 -12.22 39.67
C ALA A 271 2.40 -11.29 40.84
N GLU A 272 1.44 -10.70 41.50
CA GLU A 272 1.57 -10.35 42.90
C GLU A 272 0.75 -11.38 43.72
N GLY A 273 1.43 -11.97 44.70
CA GLY A 273 0.75 -12.51 45.90
C GLY A 273 1.00 -14.00 46.18
N ALA A 274 1.88 -14.29 47.07
CA ALA A 274 1.70 -15.09 48.29
C ALA A 274 2.87 -16.00 48.68
N SER A 275 3.58 -15.55 49.74
CA SER A 275 3.96 -16.27 50.98
C SER A 275 4.75 -17.57 50.92
N GLU A 276 5.99 -17.48 51.50
CA GLU A 276 6.67 -18.33 52.50
C GLU A 276 6.22 -19.75 52.74
N GLY A 277 7.16 -20.69 52.68
CA GLY A 277 6.98 -22.06 53.22
C GLY A 277 8.17 -22.96 52.92
N GLU A 278 9.17 -22.97 53.86
CA GLU A 278 10.06 -24.02 54.29
C GLU A 278 10.53 -25.15 53.34
N ALA A 279 11.86 -25.34 53.31
CA ALA A 279 12.53 -26.57 52.88
C ALA A 279 12.34 -27.74 53.86
N PRO A 280 12.58 -29.00 53.45
CA PRO A 280 13.78 -29.62 53.97
C PRO A 280 14.59 -30.50 53.00
N GLU A 281 15.79 -30.72 53.43
CA GLU A 281 16.97 -31.47 52.95
C GLU A 281 16.67 -32.94 52.55
N GLY A 282 17.56 -33.53 51.74
CA GLY A 282 17.89 -34.96 51.78
C GLY A 282 18.32 -35.56 50.45
N GLN A 283 19.66 -35.58 50.21
CA GLN A 283 20.51 -36.73 49.82
C GLN A 283 20.03 -37.64 48.67
N ASP A 284 20.72 -37.84 47.58
CA ASP A 284 21.86 -38.74 47.30
C ASP A 284 22.20 -38.80 45.82
N ALA A 285 23.47 -38.70 45.49
CA ALA A 285 24.05 -39.13 44.21
C ALA A 285 24.92 -40.38 44.49
N PRO A 286 25.60 -41.03 43.54
CA PRO A 286 25.43 -41.40 42.15
C PRO A 286 25.43 -42.94 41.96
N PRO A 287 25.70 -43.62 40.85
CA PRO A 287 26.94 -43.61 40.09
C PRO A 287 26.85 -43.79 38.55
N GLU A 288 27.88 -43.28 37.87
CA GLU A 288 28.41 -43.81 36.58
C GLU A 288 29.18 -45.15 36.80
N PRO A 289 29.81 -45.76 35.76
CA PRO A 289 29.61 -45.93 34.32
C PRO A 289 29.69 -47.40 33.85
N ALA A 290 29.59 -47.68 32.54
CA ALA A 290 30.34 -48.78 31.90
C ALA A 290 30.22 -48.74 30.35
N ASP A 291 31.37 -48.55 29.75
CA ASP A 291 32.02 -49.10 28.56
C ASP A 291 31.26 -49.83 27.46
N ALA A 292 31.73 -49.47 26.22
CA ALA A 292 31.52 -50.05 24.92
C ALA A 292 31.79 -51.57 24.81
N PRO A 293 31.50 -52.26 23.68
CA PRO A 293 32.48 -52.27 22.58
C PRO A 293 31.94 -52.26 21.13
N GLU A 294 32.90 -51.96 20.29
CA GLU A 294 33.00 -52.07 18.84
C GLU A 294 32.42 -53.37 18.21
N SER A 295 31.81 -53.21 17.04
CA SER A 295 32.18 -53.97 15.80
C SER A 295 31.40 -53.33 14.62
#